data_99f78afb63d0c5a4d4192cb2b31d8d5a
#
_entry.id   99f78afb63d0c5a4d4192cb2b31d8d5a
#
_cell.length_a   1.000
_cell.length_b   1.000
_cell.length_c   1.000
_cell.angle_alpha   90.00
_cell.angle_beta   90.00
_cell.angle_gamma   90.00
#
_symmetry.space_group_name_H-M   'P 1'
#
loop_
_entity.id
_entity.type
_entity.pdbx_description
1 polymer ?
#
loop_
_entity_poly.entity_id
_entity_poly.type
_entity_poly.pdbx_seq_one_letter_code
_entity_poly.pdbx_strand_id
1 'polypeptide(L)'
;AGSLSPCLRRDVVWLSALLPYAQASAVLWRIGRHDLPTTTLWDHTQQVGAAWLEQEQHDHVSVERTRWEQRDYQPFLRKSVGMDGGMVNIRDEGWKELKVGAIGTLAPPWTLDEGQNARSHALHYTACLGGVDDFAPRLWQLAVQQRVPYAGHVAVTADGAGWIWRLSADLFPCSLQIVDWYHASQQAATLAQARFPDDPAAARRWHDTLKHYLWRGEGWKVIAEAQAADLAASYFLTHQHRMDYPSYRADGYPVGSGTTESGVKQ
;
A
#
# COMPACT_ATOMS: atom_id res chain seq x y z
N ALA A 1 -2.88 25.45 26.57
CA ALA A 1 -1.90 25.47 25.49
C ALA A 1 -1.93 26.85 24.83
N GLY A 2 -0.76 27.47 24.62
CA GLY A 2 -0.66 28.78 23.95
C GLY A 2 -1.13 28.67 22.49
N SER A 3 -1.82 29.72 21.99
CA SER A 3 -2.27 29.76 20.60
C SER A 3 -1.07 29.90 19.67
N LEU A 4 -0.82 28.90 18.83
CA LEU A 4 0.16 29.02 17.75
C LEU A 4 -0.45 29.79 16.57
N SER A 5 0.38 30.52 15.81
CA SER A 5 -0.07 31.09 14.55
C SER A 5 -0.47 29.97 13.56
N PRO A 6 -1.39 30.23 12.62
CA PRO A 6 -1.83 29.21 11.67
C PRO A 6 -0.67 28.56 10.88
N CYS A 7 0.33 29.36 10.49
CA CYS A 7 1.53 28.85 9.79
C CYS A 7 2.34 27.91 10.68
N LEU A 8 2.65 28.33 11.90
CA LEU A 8 3.45 27.53 12.83
C LEU A 8 2.69 26.24 13.22
N ARG A 9 1.38 26.33 13.42
CA ARG A 9 0.54 25.13 13.68
C ARG A 9 0.62 24.12 12.54
N ARG A 10 0.55 24.58 11.29
CA ARG A 10 0.70 23.71 10.11
C ARG A 10 2.09 23.05 10.08
N ASP A 11 3.14 23.82 10.35
CA ASP A 11 4.51 23.32 10.31
C ASP A 11 4.77 22.33 11.46
N VAL A 12 4.20 22.56 12.65
CA VAL A 12 4.21 21.64 13.80
C VAL A 12 3.56 20.30 13.41
N VAL A 13 2.35 20.32 12.86
CA VAL A 13 1.62 19.10 12.48
C VAL A 13 2.35 18.36 11.37
N TRP A 14 2.86 19.08 10.36
CA TRP A 14 3.61 18.51 9.25
C TRP A 14 4.90 17.81 9.72
N LEU A 15 5.70 18.46 10.59
CA LEU A 15 6.90 17.85 11.15
C LEU A 15 6.59 16.65 12.03
N SER A 16 5.51 16.72 12.82
CA SER A 16 5.08 15.63 13.69
C SER A 16 4.57 14.41 12.92
N ALA A 17 4.11 14.59 11.67
CA ALA A 17 3.77 13.50 10.77
C ALA A 17 5.01 12.82 10.14
N LEU A 18 6.17 13.50 10.12
CA LEU A 18 7.39 12.98 9.50
C LEU A 18 8.41 12.46 10.52
N LEU A 19 8.41 13.01 11.74
CA LEU A 19 9.43 12.79 12.77
C LEU A 19 8.78 12.47 14.12
N PRO A 20 9.45 11.68 14.97
CA PRO A 20 9.09 11.59 16.38
C PRO A 20 9.04 12.97 17.03
N TYR A 21 8.10 13.21 17.96
CA TYR A 21 7.87 14.53 18.56
C TYR A 21 9.12 15.19 19.13
N ALA A 22 10.03 14.42 19.73
CA ALA A 22 11.28 14.97 20.26
C ALA A 22 12.19 15.51 19.14
N GLN A 23 12.24 14.83 18.00
CA GLN A 23 13.00 15.28 16.83
C GLN A 23 12.34 16.48 16.16
N ALA A 24 11.01 16.45 16.00
CA ALA A 24 10.23 17.59 15.46
C ALA A 24 10.44 18.85 16.31
N SER A 25 10.39 18.75 17.64
CA SER A 25 10.70 19.86 18.57
C SER A 25 12.12 20.39 18.38
N ALA A 26 13.12 19.50 18.28
CA ALA A 26 14.50 19.89 18.05
C ALA A 26 14.71 20.61 16.69
N VAL A 27 14.02 20.17 15.64
CA VAL A 27 14.05 20.84 14.32
C VAL A 27 13.43 22.22 14.39
N LEU A 28 12.25 22.36 15.02
CA LEU A 28 11.59 23.67 15.21
C LEU A 28 12.46 24.65 15.98
N TRP A 29 13.13 24.18 17.02
CA TRP A 29 14.12 25.01 17.73
C TRP A 29 15.31 25.40 16.85
N ARG A 30 15.89 24.44 16.14
CA ARG A 30 17.13 24.67 15.37
C ARG A 30 16.92 25.64 14.20
N ILE A 31 15.80 25.50 13.47
CA ILE A 31 15.51 26.26 12.25
C ILE A 31 14.75 27.55 12.58
N GLY A 32 13.63 27.42 13.33
CA GLY A 32 12.69 28.50 13.58
C GLY A 32 12.87 29.23 14.91
N ARG A 33 13.77 28.75 15.80
CA ARG A 33 13.93 29.22 17.19
C ARG A 33 12.63 29.12 17.99
N HIS A 34 11.74 28.19 17.61
CA HIS A 34 10.52 27.92 18.34
C HIS A 34 10.77 26.86 19.41
N ASP A 35 10.81 27.28 20.67
CA ASP A 35 10.93 26.36 21.81
C ASP A 35 9.55 25.81 22.19
N LEU A 36 9.19 24.68 21.60
CA LEU A 36 7.90 24.04 21.78
C LEU A 36 8.08 22.65 22.44
N PRO A 37 7.49 22.42 23.62
CA PRO A 37 7.50 21.10 24.24
C PRO A 37 6.82 20.05 23.37
N THR A 38 7.26 18.80 23.49
CA THR A 38 6.67 17.65 22.77
C THR A 38 5.18 17.48 23.04
N THR A 39 4.72 17.82 24.24
CA THR A 39 3.29 17.82 24.60
C THR A 39 2.47 18.81 23.78
N THR A 40 3.03 19.99 23.51
CA THR A 40 2.38 21.00 22.64
C THR A 40 2.26 20.48 21.20
N LEU A 41 3.32 19.84 20.68
CA LEU A 41 3.28 19.24 19.35
C LEU A 41 2.19 18.15 19.30
N TRP A 42 2.16 17.30 20.30
CA TRP A 42 1.16 16.22 20.41
C TRP A 42 -0.27 16.79 20.46
N ASP A 43 -0.54 17.77 21.32
CA ASP A 43 -1.86 18.41 21.46
C ASP A 43 -2.38 18.99 20.13
N HIS A 44 -1.52 19.73 19.41
CA HIS A 44 -1.90 20.31 18.13
C HIS A 44 -2.10 19.25 17.05
N THR A 45 -1.30 18.19 17.03
CA THR A 45 -1.45 17.07 16.10
C THR A 45 -2.76 16.33 16.35
N GLN A 46 -3.12 16.06 17.62
CA GLN A 46 -4.40 15.44 17.98
C GLN A 46 -5.60 16.30 17.58
N GLN A 47 -5.55 17.60 17.84
CA GLN A 47 -6.63 18.52 17.46
C GLN A 47 -6.87 18.57 15.95
N VAL A 48 -5.79 18.61 15.14
CA VAL A 48 -5.91 18.63 13.68
C VAL A 48 -6.38 17.26 13.18
N GLY A 49 -5.85 16.17 13.75
CA GLY A 49 -6.30 14.82 13.40
C GLY A 49 -7.79 14.60 13.68
N ALA A 50 -8.27 15.03 14.84
CA ALA A 50 -9.70 14.95 15.18
C ALA A 50 -10.59 15.74 14.21
N ALA A 51 -10.18 16.95 13.84
CA ALA A 51 -10.92 17.76 12.88
C ALA A 51 -10.95 17.11 11.47
N TRP A 52 -9.86 16.45 11.06
CA TRP A 52 -9.83 15.71 9.80
C TRP A 52 -10.74 14.48 9.82
N LEU A 53 -10.75 13.74 10.92
CA LEU A 53 -11.65 12.59 11.07
C LEU A 53 -13.13 13.01 11.02
N GLU A 54 -13.47 14.13 11.64
CA GLU A 54 -14.81 14.71 11.57
C GLU A 54 -15.17 15.10 10.12
N GLN A 55 -14.26 15.76 9.40
CA GLN A 55 -14.43 16.10 7.99
C GLN A 55 -14.65 14.85 7.12
N GLU A 56 -13.84 13.80 7.31
CA GLU A 56 -14.00 12.53 6.58
C GLU A 56 -15.38 11.90 6.80
N GLN A 57 -15.94 11.98 8.01
CA GLN A 57 -17.26 11.46 8.30
C GLN A 57 -18.37 12.24 7.58
N HIS A 58 -18.21 13.55 7.43
CA HIS A 58 -19.17 14.39 6.70
C HIS A 58 -19.10 14.18 5.19
N ASP A 59 -17.90 13.90 4.65
CA ASP A 59 -17.67 13.73 3.22
C ASP A 59 -17.97 12.30 2.72
N HIS A 60 -18.69 11.50 3.50
CA HIS A 60 -18.99 10.11 3.18
C HIS A 60 -19.70 9.95 1.84
N VAL A 61 -19.08 9.18 0.93
CA VAL A 61 -19.60 8.87 -0.41
C VAL A 61 -20.02 7.41 -0.47
N SER A 62 -21.26 7.13 -0.83
CA SER A 62 -21.72 5.74 -0.99
C SER A 62 -21.15 5.12 -2.28
N VAL A 63 -20.78 3.84 -2.19
CA VAL A 63 -20.31 3.04 -3.35
C VAL A 63 -21.38 2.99 -4.44
N GLU A 64 -22.63 2.82 -4.04
CA GLU A 64 -23.76 2.69 -4.97
C GLU A 64 -24.01 3.98 -5.76
N ARG A 65 -24.04 5.11 -5.07
CA ARG A 65 -24.26 6.41 -5.71
C ARG A 65 -23.21 6.70 -6.78
N THR A 66 -21.94 6.45 -6.50
CA THR A 66 -20.85 6.72 -7.45
C THR A 66 -20.92 5.83 -8.68
N ARG A 67 -21.35 4.57 -8.54
CA ARG A 67 -21.51 3.65 -9.69
C ARG A 67 -22.58 4.12 -10.67
N TRP A 68 -23.62 4.80 -10.21
CA TRP A 68 -24.69 5.32 -11.06
C TRP A 68 -24.35 6.67 -11.71
N GLU A 69 -23.41 7.42 -11.13
CA GLU A 69 -22.99 8.76 -11.60
C GLU A 69 -21.80 8.72 -12.57
N GLN A 70 -21.47 7.57 -13.19
CA GLN A 70 -20.29 7.39 -14.09
C GLN A 70 -20.33 8.21 -15.40
N ARG A 71 -20.68 9.49 -15.31
CA ARG A 71 -20.73 10.39 -16.48
C ARG A 71 -19.33 10.84 -16.96
N ASP A 72 -18.32 10.69 -16.12
CA ASP A 72 -16.96 11.23 -16.34
C ASP A 72 -15.90 10.15 -16.60
N TYR A 73 -16.28 9.02 -17.20
CA TYR A 73 -15.34 7.94 -17.52
C TYR A 73 -14.18 8.44 -18.38
N GLN A 74 -12.97 8.12 -17.94
CA GLN A 74 -11.71 8.52 -18.60
C GLN A 74 -10.93 7.28 -19.01
N PRO A 75 -11.03 6.84 -20.27
CA PRO A 75 -10.45 5.57 -20.74
C PRO A 75 -8.93 5.51 -20.64
N PHE A 76 -8.25 6.66 -20.70
CA PHE A 76 -6.79 6.75 -20.61
C PHE A 76 -6.26 7.04 -19.20
N LEU A 77 -7.15 7.33 -18.23
CA LEU A 77 -6.76 7.51 -16.84
C LEU A 77 -6.36 6.16 -16.25
N ARG A 78 -5.17 6.13 -15.66
CA ARG A 78 -4.59 4.92 -15.06
C ARG A 78 -4.32 5.17 -13.60
N LYS A 79 -4.84 4.32 -12.73
CA LYS A 79 -4.71 4.42 -11.27
C LYS A 79 -4.09 3.16 -10.67
N SER A 80 -3.30 3.35 -9.64
CA SER A 80 -2.82 2.29 -8.76
C SER A 80 -3.47 2.39 -7.40
N VAL A 81 -3.83 1.27 -6.83
CA VAL A 81 -4.32 1.13 -5.46
C VAL A 81 -3.43 0.13 -4.75
N GLY A 82 -2.85 0.52 -3.64
CA GLY A 82 -2.13 -0.36 -2.74
C GLY A 82 -2.89 -0.49 -1.42
N MET A 83 -2.90 -1.66 -0.84
CA MET A 83 -3.47 -1.93 0.48
C MET A 83 -2.49 -2.78 1.28
N ASP A 84 -2.36 -2.47 2.56
CA ASP A 84 -1.51 -3.21 3.48
C ASP A 84 -2.08 -3.15 4.90
N GLY A 85 -1.69 -4.07 5.75
CA GLY A 85 -2.09 -4.13 7.15
C GLY A 85 -0.90 -4.36 8.05
N GLY A 86 -0.90 -3.72 9.19
CA GLY A 86 0.14 -3.86 10.19
C GLY A 86 -0.42 -3.85 11.61
N MET A 87 0.43 -4.20 12.56
CA MET A 87 0.11 -4.09 13.98
C MET A 87 0.93 -2.94 14.58
N VAL A 88 0.25 -2.04 15.28
CA VAL A 88 0.88 -0.96 16.02
C VAL A 88 0.62 -1.12 17.52
N ASN A 89 1.64 -0.88 18.32
CA ASN A 89 1.48 -0.90 19.78
C ASN A 89 1.19 0.52 20.27
N ILE A 90 -0.02 0.74 20.76
CA ILE A 90 -0.45 2.01 21.34
C ILE A 90 -0.26 1.93 22.86
N ARG A 91 0.41 2.95 23.43
CA ARG A 91 0.63 3.01 24.88
C ARG A 91 -0.70 2.91 25.61
N ASP A 92 -0.74 2.06 26.63
CA ASP A 92 -1.90 1.78 27.51
C ASP A 92 -3.10 1.11 26.82
N GLU A 93 -3.06 0.92 25.47
CA GLU A 93 -4.11 0.25 24.71
C GLU A 93 -3.66 -1.08 24.08
N GLY A 94 -2.34 -1.34 24.05
CA GLY A 94 -1.75 -2.54 23.48
C GLY A 94 -1.72 -2.56 21.95
N TRP A 95 -1.63 -3.76 21.38
CA TRP A 95 -1.53 -3.95 19.94
C TRP A 95 -2.88 -3.73 19.26
N LYS A 96 -2.88 -2.85 18.28
CA LYS A 96 -4.04 -2.55 17.40
C LYS A 96 -3.71 -2.85 15.95
N GLU A 97 -4.69 -3.31 15.21
CA GLU A 97 -4.56 -3.46 13.76
C GLU A 97 -4.65 -2.10 13.08
N LEU A 98 -3.68 -1.81 12.23
CA LEU A 98 -3.66 -0.65 11.34
C LEU A 98 -3.84 -1.12 9.91
N LYS A 99 -4.73 -0.50 9.15
CA LYS A 99 -4.86 -0.68 7.71
C LYS A 99 -4.49 0.60 7.00
N VAL A 100 -3.74 0.47 5.91
CA VAL A 100 -3.27 1.59 5.09
C VAL A 100 -3.67 1.36 3.64
N GLY A 101 -4.20 2.39 3.02
CA GLY A 101 -4.47 2.46 1.59
C GLY A 101 -3.64 3.56 0.93
N ALA A 102 -3.09 3.27 -0.24
CA ALA A 102 -2.35 4.22 -1.06
C ALA A 102 -2.95 4.26 -2.47
N ILE A 103 -3.29 5.44 -2.97
CA ILE A 103 -3.80 5.62 -4.33
C ILE A 103 -2.88 6.57 -5.07
N GLY A 104 -2.45 6.14 -6.26
CA GLY A 104 -1.60 6.92 -7.13
C GLY A 104 -2.08 6.96 -8.57
N THR A 105 -1.40 7.74 -9.38
CA THR A 105 -1.60 7.81 -10.81
C THR A 105 -0.44 7.11 -11.51
N LEU A 106 -0.73 6.37 -12.58
CA LEU A 106 0.26 5.70 -13.42
C LEU A 106 0.45 6.47 -14.71
N ALA A 107 1.69 6.61 -15.13
CA ALA A 107 2.01 7.12 -16.45
C ALA A 107 1.54 6.14 -17.54
N PRO A 108 1.19 6.62 -18.74
CA PRO A 108 0.93 5.75 -19.87
C PRO A 108 2.17 4.89 -20.21
N PRO A 109 2.00 3.60 -20.61
CA PRO A 109 3.14 2.70 -20.83
C PRO A 109 4.11 3.20 -21.92
N TRP A 110 3.62 3.89 -22.95
CA TRP A 110 4.45 4.44 -24.02
C TRP A 110 5.31 5.65 -23.62
N THR A 111 5.18 6.14 -22.38
CA THR A 111 6.03 7.20 -21.82
C THR A 111 7.17 6.66 -20.96
N LEU A 112 7.24 5.34 -20.77
CA LEU A 112 8.30 4.68 -20.02
C LEU A 112 9.46 4.34 -20.96
N ASP A 113 10.69 4.59 -20.52
CA ASP A 113 11.88 4.16 -21.24
C ASP A 113 12.00 2.63 -21.20
N GLU A 114 12.67 2.06 -22.21
CA GLU A 114 12.90 0.62 -22.28
C GLU A 114 13.60 0.11 -21.02
N GLY A 115 13.01 -0.89 -20.36
CA GLY A 115 13.51 -1.45 -19.10
C GLY A 115 13.19 -0.63 -17.84
N GLN A 116 12.52 0.51 -17.94
CA GLN A 116 12.09 1.29 -16.80
C GLN A 116 10.91 0.62 -16.09
N ASN A 117 11.01 0.49 -14.78
CA ASN A 117 9.87 0.02 -13.96
C ASN A 117 8.84 1.14 -13.79
N ALA A 118 7.57 0.81 -14.01
CA ALA A 118 6.48 1.72 -13.74
C ALA A 118 6.43 2.10 -12.26
N ARG A 119 6.11 3.37 -11.98
CA ARG A 119 5.97 3.91 -10.64
C ARG A 119 4.67 4.69 -10.53
N SER A 120 4.05 4.60 -9.36
CA SER A 120 2.94 5.47 -9.02
C SER A 120 3.45 6.84 -8.60
N HIS A 121 2.77 7.88 -9.04
CA HIS A 121 3.05 9.27 -8.65
C HIS A 121 1.77 9.92 -8.14
N ALA A 122 1.86 11.13 -7.59
CA ALA A 122 0.75 11.83 -6.93
C ALA A 122 0.04 10.91 -5.93
N LEU A 123 0.81 10.36 -5.00
CA LEU A 123 0.32 9.40 -4.00
C LEU A 123 -0.51 10.10 -2.94
N HIS A 124 -1.66 9.52 -2.63
CA HIS A 124 -2.53 9.90 -1.54
C HIS A 124 -2.78 8.68 -0.65
N TYR A 125 -2.85 8.91 0.64
CA TYR A 125 -2.95 7.84 1.63
C TYR A 125 -4.22 8.00 2.47
N THR A 126 -4.73 6.87 2.92
CA THR A 126 -5.69 6.78 4.03
C THR A 126 -5.24 5.69 4.99
N ALA A 127 -5.57 5.85 6.26
CA ALA A 127 -5.26 4.86 7.28
C ALA A 127 -6.42 4.73 8.27
N CYS A 128 -6.55 3.54 8.85
CA CYS A 128 -7.57 3.24 9.85
C CYS A 128 -7.02 2.31 10.91
N LEU A 129 -7.18 2.67 12.19
CA LEU A 129 -7.04 1.74 13.30
C LEU A 129 -8.36 1.00 13.43
N GLY A 130 -8.36 -0.30 13.08
CA GLY A 130 -9.58 -1.12 13.11
C GLY A 130 -9.62 -2.15 12.00
N GLY A 131 -10.81 -2.74 11.83
CA GLY A 131 -11.08 -3.80 10.86
C GLY A 131 -11.24 -3.32 9.42
N VAL A 132 -11.54 -4.29 8.54
CA VAL A 132 -11.81 -4.02 7.12
C VAL A 132 -13.06 -3.16 6.96
N ASP A 133 -14.07 -3.37 7.81
CA ASP A 133 -15.35 -2.65 7.73
C ASP A 133 -15.19 -1.16 8.04
N ASP A 134 -14.25 -0.81 8.92
CA ASP A 134 -13.91 0.59 9.23
C ASP A 134 -13.02 1.22 8.15
N PHE A 135 -12.18 0.41 7.52
CA PHE A 135 -11.23 0.85 6.50
C PHE A 135 -11.88 1.03 5.12
N ALA A 136 -12.81 0.15 4.74
CA ALA A 136 -13.41 0.15 3.41
C ALA A 136 -14.08 1.48 3.01
N PRO A 137 -14.90 2.13 3.87
CA PRO A 137 -15.49 3.43 3.56
C PRO A 137 -14.44 4.53 3.31
N ARG A 138 -13.37 4.53 4.10
CA ARG A 138 -12.27 5.52 3.98
C ARG A 138 -11.48 5.33 2.69
N LEU A 139 -11.16 4.08 2.35
CA LEU A 139 -10.50 3.76 1.08
C LEU A 139 -11.37 4.16 -0.11
N TRP A 140 -12.68 3.88 -0.04
CA TRP A 140 -13.61 4.27 -1.10
C TRP A 140 -13.72 5.78 -1.26
N GLN A 141 -13.82 6.53 -0.18
CA GLN A 141 -13.83 7.99 -0.20
C GLN A 141 -12.58 8.54 -0.86
N LEU A 142 -11.39 8.05 -0.46
CA LEU A 142 -10.14 8.41 -1.12
C LEU A 142 -10.16 8.04 -2.60
N ALA A 143 -10.68 6.87 -2.96
CA ALA A 143 -10.78 6.42 -4.34
C ALA A 143 -11.64 7.36 -5.20
N VAL A 144 -12.76 7.82 -4.67
CA VAL A 144 -13.63 8.81 -5.35
C VAL A 144 -12.92 10.15 -5.52
N GLN A 145 -12.29 10.66 -4.47
CA GLN A 145 -11.51 11.90 -4.52
C GLN A 145 -10.37 11.82 -5.55
N GLN A 146 -9.74 10.66 -5.67
CA GLN A 146 -8.67 10.40 -6.63
C GLN A 146 -9.16 9.90 -7.99
N ARG A 147 -10.47 9.93 -8.23
CA ARG A 147 -11.11 9.58 -9.51
C ARG A 147 -10.90 8.13 -9.95
N VAL A 148 -10.66 7.20 -9.04
CA VAL A 148 -10.48 5.77 -9.34
C VAL A 148 -11.71 5.16 -10.03
N PRO A 149 -12.98 5.44 -9.59
CA PRO A 149 -14.16 4.88 -10.24
C PRO A 149 -14.36 5.32 -11.69
N TYR A 150 -13.69 6.40 -12.09
CA TYR A 150 -13.76 6.97 -13.44
C TYR A 150 -12.58 6.56 -14.34
N ALA A 151 -11.59 5.85 -13.78
CA ALA A 151 -10.40 5.45 -14.50
C ALA A 151 -10.66 4.25 -15.43
N GLY A 152 -10.11 4.31 -16.64
CA GLY A 152 -10.17 3.20 -17.58
C GLY A 152 -9.30 2.01 -17.18
N HIS A 153 -8.28 2.27 -16.35
CA HIS A 153 -7.35 1.23 -15.89
C HIS A 153 -7.07 1.40 -14.41
N VAL A 154 -7.36 0.37 -13.63
CA VAL A 154 -7.06 0.31 -12.20
C VAL A 154 -6.24 -0.94 -11.91
N ALA A 155 -5.10 -0.79 -11.25
CA ALA A 155 -4.30 -1.91 -10.76
C ALA A 155 -4.28 -1.90 -9.23
N VAL A 156 -4.53 -3.05 -8.61
CA VAL A 156 -4.41 -3.28 -7.17
C VAL A 156 -3.18 -4.14 -6.93
N THR A 157 -2.18 -3.61 -6.21
CA THR A 157 -0.95 -4.33 -5.88
C THR A 157 -0.86 -4.55 -4.37
N ALA A 158 -0.70 -5.81 -3.93
CA ALA A 158 -0.69 -6.18 -2.50
C ALA A 158 0.05 -7.50 -2.21
N ASP A 159 0.23 -7.81 -0.93
CA ASP A 159 1.00 -8.94 -0.40
C ASP A 159 0.37 -10.34 -0.59
N GLY A 160 -0.90 -10.41 -0.91
CA GLY A 160 -1.61 -11.68 -1.05
C GLY A 160 -2.62 -11.97 0.07
N ALA A 161 -2.77 -11.08 1.05
CA ALA A 161 -3.73 -11.26 2.13
C ALA A 161 -5.18 -11.34 1.60
N GLY A 162 -5.93 -12.35 2.04
CA GLY A 162 -7.26 -12.65 1.51
C GLY A 162 -8.28 -11.53 1.68
N TRP A 163 -8.15 -10.70 2.73
CA TRP A 163 -9.05 -9.58 2.94
C TRP A 163 -8.88 -8.48 1.86
N ILE A 164 -7.65 -8.29 1.38
CA ILE A 164 -7.35 -7.30 0.33
C ILE A 164 -8.07 -7.68 -0.97
N TRP A 165 -7.99 -8.94 -1.36
CA TRP A 165 -8.62 -9.40 -2.60
C TRP A 165 -10.14 -9.37 -2.55
N ARG A 166 -10.74 -9.66 -1.39
CA ARG A 166 -12.19 -9.47 -1.18
C ARG A 166 -12.57 -8.00 -1.31
N LEU A 167 -11.89 -7.12 -0.59
CA LEU A 167 -12.16 -5.69 -0.65
C LEU A 167 -11.90 -5.11 -2.05
N SER A 168 -10.87 -5.59 -2.74
CA SER A 168 -10.61 -5.21 -4.14
C SER A 168 -11.74 -5.63 -5.08
N ALA A 169 -12.29 -6.84 -4.91
CA ALA A 169 -13.41 -7.29 -5.72
C ALA A 169 -14.68 -6.48 -5.45
N ASP A 170 -14.89 -6.06 -4.21
CA ASP A 170 -16.06 -5.28 -3.81
C ASP A 170 -15.98 -3.82 -4.30
N LEU A 171 -14.86 -3.15 -4.07
CA LEU A 171 -14.69 -1.73 -4.39
C LEU A 171 -14.20 -1.47 -5.83
N PHE A 172 -13.38 -2.37 -6.37
CA PHE A 172 -12.72 -2.22 -7.68
C PHE A 172 -12.89 -3.47 -8.56
N PRO A 173 -14.12 -3.87 -8.91
CA PRO A 173 -14.42 -5.19 -9.51
C PRO A 173 -13.72 -5.42 -10.86
N CYS A 174 -13.37 -4.36 -11.58
CA CYS A 174 -12.68 -4.45 -12.88
C CYS A 174 -11.17 -4.19 -12.79
N SER A 175 -10.61 -4.18 -11.58
CA SER A 175 -9.18 -3.92 -11.40
C SER A 175 -8.31 -5.11 -11.77
N LEU A 176 -7.13 -4.82 -12.32
CA LEU A 176 -6.06 -5.78 -12.45
C LEU A 176 -5.46 -6.03 -11.05
N GLN A 177 -5.52 -7.28 -10.58
CA GLN A 177 -4.96 -7.67 -9.29
C GLN A 177 -3.53 -8.21 -9.48
N ILE A 178 -2.57 -7.64 -8.77
CA ILE A 178 -1.14 -7.98 -8.85
C ILE A 178 -0.63 -8.34 -7.45
N VAL A 179 -0.12 -9.54 -7.30
CA VAL A 179 0.64 -9.89 -6.09
C VAL A 179 1.99 -9.19 -6.14
N ASP A 180 2.35 -8.53 -5.06
CA ASP A 180 3.64 -7.87 -4.91
C ASP A 180 4.81 -8.83 -5.16
N TRP A 181 5.72 -8.40 -6.02
CA TRP A 181 6.90 -9.18 -6.40
C TRP A 181 7.78 -9.55 -5.22
N TYR A 182 7.98 -8.64 -4.27
CA TYR A 182 8.83 -8.90 -3.11
C TYR A 182 8.20 -9.93 -2.19
N HIS A 183 6.89 -9.87 -1.97
CA HIS A 183 6.16 -10.88 -1.21
C HIS A 183 6.15 -12.24 -1.90
N ALA A 184 5.93 -12.30 -3.21
CA ALA A 184 6.05 -13.56 -3.96
C ALA A 184 7.47 -14.14 -3.86
N SER A 185 8.50 -13.29 -3.97
CA SER A 185 9.91 -13.69 -3.78
C SER A 185 10.19 -14.18 -2.35
N GLN A 186 9.60 -13.55 -1.34
CA GLN A 186 9.73 -13.96 0.06
C GLN A 186 9.08 -15.32 0.32
N GLN A 187 7.91 -15.58 -0.26
CA GLN A 187 7.27 -16.89 -0.21
C GLN A 187 8.13 -17.97 -0.91
N ALA A 188 8.78 -17.64 -2.02
CA ALA A 188 9.74 -18.53 -2.67
C ALA A 188 10.96 -18.81 -1.80
N ALA A 189 11.44 -17.82 -1.03
CA ALA A 189 12.53 -18.01 -0.07
C ALA A 189 12.12 -18.95 1.07
N THR A 190 10.87 -18.85 1.54
CA THR A 190 10.32 -19.76 2.56
C THR A 190 10.31 -21.21 2.06
N LEU A 191 9.91 -21.46 0.81
CA LEU A 191 9.99 -22.79 0.20
C LEU A 191 11.44 -23.27 0.14
N ALA A 192 12.39 -22.41 -0.23
CA ALA A 192 13.79 -22.76 -0.35
C ALA A 192 14.41 -23.14 1.00
N GLN A 193 14.07 -22.42 2.05
CA GLN A 193 14.49 -22.75 3.42
C GLN A 193 13.89 -24.06 3.92
N ALA A 194 12.61 -24.32 3.59
CA ALA A 194 11.96 -25.57 3.95
C ALA A 194 12.59 -26.79 3.24
N ARG A 195 13.04 -26.62 1.98
CA ARG A 195 13.71 -27.68 1.22
C ARG A 195 15.14 -27.95 1.70
N PHE A 196 15.85 -26.92 2.08
CA PHE A 196 17.28 -26.98 2.43
C PHE A 196 17.53 -26.31 3.78
N PRO A 197 17.02 -26.87 4.89
CA PRO A 197 17.11 -26.23 6.20
C PRO A 197 18.55 -26.10 6.69
N ASP A 198 19.42 -27.05 6.35
CA ASP A 198 20.81 -27.13 6.81
C ASP A 198 21.83 -26.68 5.75
N ASP A 199 21.38 -26.30 4.53
CA ASP A 199 22.27 -25.82 3.46
C ASP A 199 21.78 -24.46 2.92
N PRO A 200 22.21 -23.34 3.54
CA PRO A 200 21.85 -22.00 3.09
C PRO A 200 22.30 -21.67 1.66
N ALA A 201 23.38 -22.31 1.18
CA ALA A 201 23.88 -22.07 -0.17
C ALA A 201 22.98 -22.76 -1.21
N ALA A 202 22.52 -23.99 -0.96
CA ALA A 202 21.55 -24.67 -1.80
C ALA A 202 20.20 -23.95 -1.77
N ALA A 203 19.73 -23.53 -0.59
CA ALA A 203 18.49 -22.73 -0.43
C ALA A 203 18.55 -21.46 -1.28
N ARG A 204 19.65 -20.71 -1.25
CA ARG A 204 19.84 -19.49 -2.05
C ARG A 204 19.79 -19.79 -3.55
N ARG A 205 20.52 -20.79 -4.05
CA ARG A 205 20.49 -21.17 -5.47
C ARG A 205 19.11 -21.54 -5.96
N TRP A 206 18.38 -22.31 -5.15
CA TRP A 206 17.03 -22.71 -5.53
C TRP A 206 16.04 -21.53 -5.48
N HIS A 207 16.13 -20.66 -4.46
CA HIS A 207 15.38 -19.43 -4.41
C HIS A 207 15.60 -18.54 -5.66
N ASP A 208 16.86 -18.38 -6.10
CA ASP A 208 17.17 -17.62 -7.30
C ASP A 208 16.54 -18.25 -8.56
N THR A 209 16.47 -19.58 -8.63
CA THR A 209 15.78 -20.30 -9.70
C THR A 209 14.26 -20.01 -9.66
N LEU A 210 13.64 -20.13 -8.49
CA LEU A 210 12.20 -19.86 -8.34
C LEU A 210 11.85 -18.40 -8.68
N LYS A 211 12.69 -17.44 -8.24
CA LYS A 211 12.56 -16.03 -8.63
C LYS A 211 12.64 -15.83 -10.13
N HIS A 212 13.55 -16.53 -10.80
CA HIS A 212 13.68 -16.45 -12.25
C HIS A 212 12.39 -16.92 -12.93
N TYR A 213 11.81 -18.05 -12.50
CA TYR A 213 10.52 -18.53 -13.02
C TYR A 213 9.40 -17.50 -12.81
N LEU A 214 9.27 -16.96 -11.60
CA LEU A 214 8.27 -15.93 -11.31
C LEU A 214 8.44 -14.70 -12.21
N TRP A 215 9.69 -14.22 -12.36
CA TRP A 215 9.98 -13.03 -13.16
C TRP A 215 9.63 -13.18 -14.64
N ARG A 216 9.62 -14.41 -15.12
CA ARG A 216 9.22 -14.77 -16.48
C ARG A 216 7.75 -15.13 -16.65
N GLY A 217 6.92 -14.99 -15.59
CA GLY A 217 5.52 -15.39 -15.61
C GLY A 217 5.31 -16.91 -15.60
N GLU A 218 6.36 -17.67 -15.28
CA GLU A 218 6.35 -19.13 -15.25
C GLU A 218 6.01 -19.67 -13.85
N GLY A 219 5.06 -19.03 -13.14
CA GLY A 219 4.67 -19.39 -11.77
C GLY A 219 4.25 -20.87 -11.61
N TRP A 220 3.75 -21.49 -12.68
CA TRP A 220 3.45 -22.92 -12.70
C TRP A 220 4.69 -23.79 -12.47
N LYS A 221 5.89 -23.35 -12.86
CA LYS A 221 7.15 -24.06 -12.58
C LYS A 221 7.48 -24.03 -11.10
N VAL A 222 7.21 -22.91 -10.42
CA VAL A 222 7.41 -22.80 -8.96
C VAL A 222 6.54 -23.84 -8.24
N ILE A 223 5.30 -23.99 -8.68
CA ILE A 223 4.36 -24.97 -8.14
C ILE A 223 4.87 -26.39 -8.38
N ALA A 224 5.30 -26.71 -9.61
CA ALA A 224 5.82 -28.02 -9.98
C ALA A 224 7.10 -28.38 -9.18
N GLU A 225 8.02 -27.45 -9.03
CA GLU A 225 9.25 -27.62 -8.25
C GLU A 225 8.95 -27.85 -6.75
N ALA A 226 8.01 -27.12 -6.19
CA ALA A 226 7.60 -27.31 -4.79
C ALA A 226 6.94 -28.68 -4.60
N GLN A 227 6.06 -29.09 -5.48
CA GLN A 227 5.41 -30.41 -5.45
C GLN A 227 6.40 -31.55 -5.61
N ALA A 228 7.39 -31.41 -6.51
CA ALA A 228 8.46 -32.41 -6.69
C ALA A 228 9.37 -32.52 -5.43
N ALA A 229 9.38 -31.49 -4.58
CA ALA A 229 10.08 -31.48 -3.30
C ALA A 229 9.18 -31.84 -2.11
N ASP A 230 7.94 -32.29 -2.34
CA ASP A 230 6.92 -32.58 -1.32
C ASP A 230 6.62 -31.38 -0.40
N LEU A 231 6.63 -30.16 -0.98
CA LEU A 231 6.34 -28.92 -0.28
C LEU A 231 4.98 -28.34 -0.68
N ALA A 232 4.29 -27.73 0.28
CA ALA A 232 3.02 -27.07 0.05
C ALA A 232 3.23 -25.75 -0.73
N ALA A 233 2.64 -25.67 -1.94
CA ALA A 233 2.69 -24.47 -2.80
C ALA A 233 1.38 -23.68 -2.78
N SER A 234 0.60 -23.74 -1.70
CA SER A 234 -0.75 -23.17 -1.60
C SER A 234 -0.84 -21.69 -1.95
N TYR A 235 0.15 -20.91 -1.53
CA TYR A 235 0.25 -19.49 -1.88
C TYR A 235 0.32 -19.27 -3.40
N PHE A 236 1.20 -19.98 -4.07
CA PHE A 236 1.38 -19.86 -5.53
C PHE A 236 0.17 -20.40 -6.30
N LEU A 237 -0.43 -21.51 -5.85
CA LEU A 237 -1.66 -22.03 -6.41
C LEU A 237 -2.81 -21.02 -6.33
N THR A 238 -2.97 -20.38 -5.19
CA THR A 238 -4.02 -19.37 -4.96
C THR A 238 -3.82 -18.11 -5.80
N HIS A 239 -2.56 -17.71 -6.01
CA HIS A 239 -2.24 -16.39 -6.55
C HIS A 239 -1.62 -16.43 -7.95
N GLN A 240 -1.43 -17.57 -8.59
CA GLN A 240 -0.74 -17.68 -9.89
C GLN A 240 -1.31 -16.73 -10.96
N HIS A 241 -2.62 -16.50 -10.97
CA HIS A 241 -3.30 -15.63 -11.91
C HIS A 241 -3.04 -14.12 -11.65
N ARG A 242 -2.36 -13.79 -10.55
CA ARG A 242 -1.92 -12.44 -10.17
C ARG A 242 -0.41 -12.25 -10.29
N MET A 243 0.29 -13.15 -10.99
CA MET A 243 1.76 -13.19 -11.06
C MET A 243 2.31 -13.18 -12.50
N ASP A 244 1.54 -12.65 -13.45
CA ASP A 244 2.03 -12.46 -14.83
C ASP A 244 2.88 -11.18 -14.92
N TYR A 245 4.01 -11.17 -14.20
CA TYR A 245 4.88 -10.01 -14.12
C TYR A 245 5.42 -9.50 -15.47
N PRO A 246 5.72 -10.36 -16.48
CA PRO A 246 6.13 -9.85 -17.79
C PRO A 246 5.08 -8.97 -18.43
N SER A 247 3.82 -9.42 -18.48
CA SER A 247 2.73 -8.64 -19.06
C SER A 247 2.47 -7.37 -18.27
N TYR A 248 2.45 -7.44 -16.94
CA TYR A 248 2.23 -6.25 -16.11
C TYR A 248 3.28 -5.17 -16.34
N ARG A 249 4.56 -5.57 -16.47
CA ARG A 249 5.64 -4.63 -16.77
C ARG A 249 5.54 -4.05 -18.18
N ALA A 250 5.21 -4.90 -19.16
CA ALA A 250 5.03 -4.46 -20.55
C ALA A 250 3.88 -3.43 -20.67
N ASP A 251 2.82 -3.65 -19.89
CA ASP A 251 1.66 -2.76 -19.84
C ASP A 251 1.87 -1.55 -18.90
N GLY A 252 3.07 -1.37 -18.35
CA GLY A 252 3.42 -0.24 -17.48
C GLY A 252 2.68 -0.23 -16.15
N TYR A 253 2.52 -1.42 -15.52
CA TYR A 253 2.03 -1.54 -14.15
C TYR A 253 3.17 -1.78 -13.16
N PRO A 254 3.15 -1.16 -11.99
CA PRO A 254 4.12 -1.44 -10.93
C PRO A 254 3.87 -2.84 -10.36
N VAL A 255 4.94 -3.62 -10.23
CA VAL A 255 4.87 -4.98 -9.68
C VAL A 255 5.31 -5.06 -8.22
N GLY A 256 5.61 -3.92 -7.59
CA GLY A 256 6.00 -3.81 -6.19
C GLY A 256 5.10 -2.86 -5.41
N SER A 257 4.85 -3.17 -4.14
CA SER A 257 4.00 -2.41 -3.20
C SER A 257 4.78 -1.35 -2.38
N GLY A 258 6.02 -1.06 -2.73
CA GLY A 258 6.90 -0.16 -1.96
C GLY A 258 6.31 1.19 -1.59
N THR A 259 5.30 1.67 -2.33
CA THR A 259 4.54 2.89 -2.00
C THR A 259 3.66 2.71 -0.78
N THR A 260 2.97 1.57 -0.66
CA THR A 260 2.09 1.25 0.47
C THR A 260 2.89 0.90 1.72
N GLU A 261 3.97 0.10 1.57
CA GLU A 261 4.89 -0.20 2.68
C GLU A 261 5.51 1.07 3.27
N SER A 262 5.82 2.06 2.44
CA SER A 262 6.30 3.36 2.90
C SER A 262 5.26 4.10 3.73
N GLY A 263 3.97 3.98 3.39
CA GLY A 263 2.86 4.55 4.15
C GLY A 263 2.68 3.90 5.53
N VAL A 264 2.88 2.58 5.63
CA VAL A 264 2.81 1.86 6.93
C VAL A 264 3.96 2.24 7.86
N LYS A 265 5.14 2.58 7.31
CA LYS A 265 6.33 2.95 8.08
C LYS A 265 6.36 4.41 8.52
N GLN A 266 5.53 5.26 7.98
CA GLN A 266 5.37 6.67 8.37
C GLN A 266 4.38 6.84 9.50
#